data_6e61579fba6ba158c9a2de7eddcc01a5
#
_entry.id   6e61579fba6ba158c9a2de7eddcc01a5
#
_cell.length_a   1.000
_cell.length_b   1.000
_cell.length_c   1.000
_cell.angle_alpha   90.00
_cell.angle_beta   90.00
_cell.angle_gamma   90.00
#
_symmetry.space_group_name_H-M   'P 1'
#
loop_
_entity.id
_entity.type
_entity.pdbx_description
1 polymer ?
#
loop_
_entity_poly.entity_id
_entity_poly.type
_entity_poly.pdbx_seq_one_letter_code
_entity_poly.pdbx_strand_id
1 'polypeptide(L)'
;MWKLKPPLEMPLSLKYKHILEQLMPTEPSISLNLKKLSAEEEFPNLAKNQTCMAKVLTIQMYKRLRARATQSGFTLDDIIQPGVDKSEHSSIRIVGCVAGDAESYTVFMEFFDPLIELYHHDYQPNRMHRSNLNPENLKGGTNLDELYVLTCQVSTGRNVDDFCFPPHCSRGERRALEKLAIGALNALDGEFKGTYQSLKNLSEEEHQRLSAAGILSENLISPLMLSSGMARDWPDSRGVWHNDMKNFIVWVNKEDHLRITSIQDGGNVKQVFTRYCLGLKKVLRMLLLELKFGTFPMLTELVSQK
;
A
#
# COMPACT_ATOMS: atom_id res chain seq x y z
N MET A 1 19.27 20.07 -17.61
CA MET A 1 19.17 18.95 -18.55
C MET A 1 19.68 17.71 -17.83
N TRP A 2 18.80 17.07 -17.07
CA TRP A 2 19.13 15.86 -16.30
C TRP A 2 18.98 14.68 -17.26
N LYS A 3 20.09 14.05 -17.63
CA LYS A 3 20.05 12.77 -18.32
C LYS A 3 19.56 11.72 -17.32
N LEU A 4 18.34 11.24 -17.51
CA LEU A 4 17.86 10.02 -16.88
C LEU A 4 18.87 8.93 -17.24
N LYS A 5 19.54 8.37 -16.25
CA LYS A 5 20.28 7.11 -16.42
C LYS A 5 19.24 6.05 -16.83
N PRO A 6 19.57 5.19 -17.81
CA PRO A 6 18.70 4.06 -18.11
C PRO A 6 18.47 3.26 -16.82
N PRO A 7 17.30 2.69 -16.61
CA PRO A 7 17.05 1.84 -15.46
C PRO A 7 18.14 0.77 -15.41
N LEU A 8 18.83 0.71 -14.29
CA LEU A 8 19.76 -0.39 -14.03
C LEU A 8 18.94 -1.67 -14.12
N GLU A 9 19.34 -2.58 -15.01
CA GLU A 9 18.76 -3.94 -15.06
C GLU A 9 18.90 -4.55 -13.68
N MET A 10 17.78 -4.61 -12.98
CA MET A 10 17.74 -5.23 -11.68
C MET A 10 17.84 -6.74 -11.82
N PRO A 11 18.71 -7.41 -11.07
CA PRO A 11 18.70 -8.84 -11.01
C PRO A 11 17.51 -9.30 -10.17
N LEU A 12 16.32 -9.23 -10.74
CA LEU A 12 15.20 -10.03 -10.26
C LEU A 12 15.68 -11.46 -10.09
N SER A 13 15.36 -12.09 -8.96
CA SER A 13 15.70 -13.49 -8.78
C SER A 13 15.23 -14.23 -10.04
N LEU A 14 16.11 -15.03 -10.63
CA LEU A 14 15.80 -15.86 -11.81
C LEU A 14 14.47 -16.60 -11.68
N LYS A 15 14.04 -16.87 -10.44
CA LYS A 15 12.76 -17.48 -10.07
C LYS A 15 11.53 -16.62 -10.42
N TYR A 16 11.64 -15.30 -10.41
CA TYR A 16 10.51 -14.39 -10.65
C TYR A 16 10.67 -13.58 -11.94
N LYS A 17 11.89 -13.48 -12.47
CA LYS A 17 12.19 -12.70 -13.68
C LYS A 17 11.29 -13.11 -14.85
N HIS A 18 11.13 -14.40 -15.11
CA HIS A 18 10.30 -14.92 -16.20
C HIS A 18 8.80 -14.63 -15.99
N ILE A 19 8.34 -14.53 -14.73
CA ILE A 19 6.94 -14.19 -14.43
C ILE A 19 6.72 -12.70 -14.71
N LEU A 20 7.65 -11.86 -14.29
CA LEU A 20 7.56 -10.41 -14.50
C LEU A 20 7.74 -10.05 -15.98
N GLU A 21 8.65 -10.71 -16.70
CA GLU A 21 8.82 -10.54 -18.15
C GLU A 21 7.56 -10.94 -18.94
N GLN A 22 6.83 -11.96 -18.49
CA GLN A 22 5.54 -12.34 -19.09
C GLN A 22 4.40 -11.38 -18.77
N LEU A 23 4.56 -10.56 -17.72
CA LEU A 23 3.56 -9.60 -17.27
C LEU A 23 3.82 -8.19 -17.78
N MET A 24 5.06 -7.91 -18.23
CA MET A 24 5.34 -6.65 -18.90
C MET A 24 4.61 -6.63 -20.24
N PRO A 25 3.78 -5.60 -20.50
CA PRO A 25 3.21 -5.43 -21.84
C PRO A 25 4.37 -5.33 -22.83
N THR A 26 4.36 -6.15 -23.87
CA THR A 26 5.38 -6.17 -24.94
C THR A 26 5.41 -4.89 -25.77
N GLU A 27 4.39 -4.08 -25.66
CA GLU A 27 4.35 -2.68 -26.09
C GLU A 27 3.77 -1.87 -24.93
N PRO A 28 4.20 -0.61 -24.70
CA PRO A 28 3.35 0.27 -23.94
C PRO A 28 2.02 0.24 -24.70
N SER A 29 1.06 -0.48 -24.17
CA SER A 29 -0.31 -0.19 -24.50
C SER A 29 -0.48 1.24 -23.98
N ILE A 30 -0.03 2.19 -24.76
CA ILE A 30 -0.66 3.47 -24.90
C ILE A 30 -2.07 3.06 -25.26
N SER A 31 -2.72 2.58 -24.30
CA SER A 31 -4.16 2.52 -24.32
C SER A 31 -4.54 3.98 -24.47
N LEU A 32 -4.45 4.33 -25.46
CA LEU A 32 -5.48 4.64 -26.33
C LEU A 32 -6.78 4.96 -25.63
N ASN A 33 -6.65 5.56 -24.47
CA ASN A 33 -7.60 6.56 -24.08
C ASN A 33 -7.47 7.70 -25.09
N LEU A 34 -7.81 7.35 -26.34
CA LEU A 34 -8.14 8.34 -27.34
C LEU A 34 -9.38 9.03 -26.77
N LYS A 35 -9.11 10.05 -25.93
CA LYS A 35 -10.15 10.91 -25.41
C LYS A 35 -10.83 11.49 -26.62
N LYS A 36 -12.05 11.04 -26.91
CA LYS A 36 -12.82 11.43 -28.09
C LYS A 36 -13.58 12.72 -27.83
N LEU A 37 -13.83 13.03 -26.55
CA LEU A 37 -14.57 14.23 -26.14
C LEU A 37 -13.63 15.34 -25.70
N SER A 38 -14.14 16.55 -25.60
CA SER A 38 -13.41 17.67 -25.01
C SER A 38 -13.14 17.42 -23.52
N ALA A 39 -12.13 18.07 -22.96
CA ALA A 39 -11.84 17.91 -21.53
C ALA A 39 -12.98 18.40 -20.65
N GLU A 40 -13.74 19.40 -21.12
CA GLU A 40 -14.91 19.92 -20.45
C GLU A 40 -16.06 18.91 -20.37
N GLU A 41 -16.24 18.11 -21.42
CA GLU A 41 -17.27 17.08 -21.48
C GLU A 41 -16.92 15.83 -20.68
N GLU A 42 -15.61 15.53 -20.53
CA GLU A 42 -15.14 14.38 -19.76
C GLU A 42 -14.88 14.72 -18.28
N PHE A 43 -14.75 15.99 -17.92
CA PHE A 43 -14.49 16.40 -16.56
C PHE A 43 -15.63 15.97 -15.63
N PRO A 44 -15.33 15.24 -14.52
CA PRO A 44 -16.37 14.75 -13.63
C PRO A 44 -17.11 15.88 -12.93
N ASN A 45 -18.39 15.67 -12.63
CA ASN A 45 -19.15 16.62 -11.83
C ASN A 45 -18.76 16.55 -10.36
N LEU A 46 -17.93 17.49 -9.92
CA LEU A 46 -17.42 17.58 -8.55
C LEU A 46 -18.16 18.59 -7.66
N ALA A 47 -19.27 19.18 -8.12
CA ALA A 47 -19.94 20.28 -7.43
C ALA A 47 -20.39 19.94 -5.98
N LYS A 48 -20.75 18.69 -5.73
CA LYS A 48 -21.17 18.21 -4.39
C LYS A 48 -20.11 17.32 -3.71
N ASN A 49 -18.97 17.12 -4.36
CA ASN A 49 -17.93 16.23 -3.89
C ASN A 49 -17.06 16.92 -2.83
N GLN A 50 -16.97 16.35 -1.64
CA GLN A 50 -16.25 16.95 -0.50
C GLN A 50 -14.84 16.36 -0.28
N THR A 51 -14.38 15.45 -1.13
CA THR A 51 -13.05 14.83 -1.03
C THR A 51 -11.93 15.86 -1.21
N CYS A 52 -10.72 15.52 -0.72
CA CYS A 52 -9.53 16.35 -0.99
C CYS A 52 -9.24 16.42 -2.48
N MET A 53 -9.44 15.32 -3.22
CA MET A 53 -9.34 15.26 -4.67
C MET A 53 -10.19 16.35 -5.34
N ALA A 54 -11.47 16.44 -5.00
CA ALA A 54 -12.39 17.41 -5.60
C ALA A 54 -12.04 18.88 -5.30
N LYS A 55 -11.35 19.14 -4.17
CA LYS A 55 -10.89 20.48 -3.81
C LYS A 55 -9.65 20.91 -4.57
N VAL A 56 -8.83 19.96 -5.00
CA VAL A 56 -7.55 20.22 -5.69
C VAL A 56 -7.71 20.15 -7.21
N LEU A 57 -8.50 19.20 -7.71
CA LEU A 57 -8.65 18.97 -9.14
C LEU A 57 -9.44 20.09 -9.81
N THR A 58 -8.77 20.82 -10.69
CA THR A 58 -9.40 21.85 -11.52
C THR A 58 -9.50 21.38 -12.97
N ILE A 59 -10.44 21.94 -13.74
CA ILE A 59 -10.56 21.66 -15.17
C ILE A 59 -9.27 21.97 -15.93
N GLN A 60 -8.54 23.00 -15.55
CA GLN A 60 -7.26 23.36 -16.17
C GLN A 60 -6.17 22.32 -15.90
N MET A 61 -6.11 21.78 -14.67
CA MET A 61 -5.23 20.69 -14.31
C MET A 61 -5.62 19.41 -15.07
N TYR A 62 -6.90 19.08 -15.12
CA TYR A 62 -7.42 17.93 -15.86
C TYR A 62 -7.02 17.99 -17.34
N LYS A 63 -7.18 19.15 -18.02
CA LYS A 63 -6.75 19.35 -19.42
C LYS A 63 -5.27 19.01 -19.64
N ARG A 64 -4.39 19.39 -18.71
CA ARG A 64 -2.94 19.15 -18.83
C ARG A 64 -2.57 17.69 -18.55
N LEU A 65 -3.26 17.04 -17.63
CA LEU A 65 -2.86 15.75 -17.11
C LEU A 65 -3.60 14.56 -17.74
N ARG A 66 -4.80 14.77 -18.30
CA ARG A 66 -5.67 13.67 -18.83
C ARG A 66 -5.02 12.80 -19.90
N ALA A 67 -4.06 13.33 -20.64
CA ALA A 67 -3.35 12.59 -21.70
C ALA A 67 -2.09 11.87 -21.20
N ARG A 68 -1.72 12.07 -19.94
CA ARG A 68 -0.55 11.40 -19.33
C ARG A 68 -0.95 10.03 -18.79
N ALA A 69 0.00 9.12 -18.83
CA ALA A 69 -0.08 7.82 -18.18
C ALA A 69 1.29 7.45 -17.62
N THR A 70 1.35 6.61 -16.60
CA THR A 70 2.58 5.99 -16.13
C THR A 70 3.05 4.92 -17.14
N GLN A 71 4.25 4.38 -16.98
CA GLN A 71 4.74 3.28 -17.82
C GLN A 71 3.83 2.05 -17.73
N SER A 72 3.22 1.81 -16.57
CA SER A 72 2.25 0.72 -16.37
C SER A 72 0.88 1.00 -17.01
N GLY A 73 0.65 2.21 -17.55
CA GLY A 73 -0.59 2.62 -18.19
C GLY A 73 -1.63 3.23 -17.24
N PHE A 74 -1.27 3.56 -15.99
CA PHE A 74 -2.19 4.18 -15.04
C PHE A 74 -2.41 5.65 -15.37
N THR A 75 -3.67 6.09 -15.42
CA THR A 75 -4.09 7.41 -15.90
C THR A 75 -4.63 8.30 -14.79
N LEU A 76 -4.84 9.60 -15.10
CA LEU A 76 -5.49 10.51 -14.14
C LEU A 76 -6.91 10.06 -13.81
N ASP A 77 -7.64 9.52 -14.77
CA ASP A 77 -9.01 9.05 -14.53
C ASP A 77 -9.03 7.87 -13.57
N ASP A 78 -8.06 6.93 -13.68
CA ASP A 78 -7.91 5.83 -12.73
C ASP A 78 -7.58 6.35 -11.31
N ILE A 79 -6.74 7.39 -11.22
CA ILE A 79 -6.38 8.03 -9.95
C ILE A 79 -7.59 8.59 -9.22
N ILE A 80 -8.45 9.32 -9.94
CA ILE A 80 -9.58 10.06 -9.34
C ILE A 80 -10.86 9.24 -9.20
N GLN A 81 -10.97 8.10 -9.90
CA GLN A 81 -12.19 7.30 -9.98
C GLN A 81 -12.80 6.96 -8.61
N PRO A 82 -12.02 6.53 -7.58
CA PRO A 82 -12.60 6.23 -6.28
C PRO A 82 -13.31 7.40 -5.60
N GLY A 83 -12.84 8.62 -5.85
CA GLY A 83 -13.44 9.83 -5.32
C GLY A 83 -14.63 10.31 -6.13
N VAL A 84 -14.64 10.02 -7.45
CA VAL A 84 -15.79 10.30 -8.32
C VAL A 84 -16.95 9.39 -7.97
N ASP A 85 -16.69 8.09 -7.78
CA ASP A 85 -17.69 7.08 -7.44
C ASP A 85 -18.32 7.29 -6.05
N LYS A 86 -17.58 7.92 -5.14
CA LYS A 86 -17.99 8.15 -3.75
C LYS A 86 -18.01 9.62 -3.37
N SER A 87 -18.90 10.35 -4.04
CA SER A 87 -19.10 11.78 -3.76
C SER A 87 -19.85 12.07 -2.47
N GLU A 88 -20.54 11.12 -1.86
CA GLU A 88 -21.48 11.35 -0.77
C GLU A 88 -21.08 10.71 0.57
N HIS A 89 -21.21 11.52 1.63
CA HIS A 89 -21.36 11.17 3.04
C HIS A 89 -20.20 10.51 3.78
N SER A 90 -19.26 11.32 4.18
CA SER A 90 -18.51 11.05 5.40
C SER A 90 -18.18 12.35 6.11
N SER A 91 -18.48 12.44 7.39
CA SER A 91 -17.94 13.45 8.31
C SER A 91 -16.41 13.32 8.48
N ILE A 92 -15.81 12.32 7.85
CA ILE A 92 -14.37 12.06 7.85
C ILE A 92 -13.78 12.62 6.55
N ARG A 93 -12.66 13.31 6.66
CA ARG A 93 -11.89 13.84 5.53
C ARG A 93 -11.42 12.70 4.65
N ILE A 94 -12.03 12.51 3.49
CA ILE A 94 -11.68 11.45 2.53
C ILE A 94 -10.75 12.05 1.48
N VAL A 95 -9.66 11.33 1.17
CA VAL A 95 -8.69 11.74 0.15
C VAL A 95 -9.32 11.72 -1.25
N GLY A 96 -9.99 10.64 -1.62
CA GLY A 96 -10.75 10.52 -2.87
C GLY A 96 -9.90 10.18 -4.10
N CYS A 97 -8.68 9.69 -3.93
CA CYS A 97 -7.83 9.23 -5.01
C CYS A 97 -6.91 8.10 -4.57
N VAL A 98 -6.31 7.42 -5.53
CA VAL A 98 -5.33 6.35 -5.33
C VAL A 98 -4.18 6.51 -6.31
N ALA A 99 -3.02 5.91 -6.00
CA ALA A 99 -1.91 5.75 -6.94
C ALA A 99 -1.86 4.31 -7.44
N GLY A 100 -1.54 4.11 -8.72
CA GLY A 100 -1.43 2.78 -9.32
C GLY A 100 -0.04 2.17 -9.23
N ASP A 101 0.97 3.01 -9.08
CA ASP A 101 2.39 2.68 -8.99
C ASP A 101 3.18 3.84 -8.37
N ALA A 102 4.47 3.65 -8.15
CA ALA A 102 5.34 4.69 -7.62
C ALA A 102 5.53 5.86 -8.60
N GLU A 103 5.51 5.59 -9.92
CA GLU A 103 5.66 6.60 -10.96
C GLU A 103 4.49 7.59 -10.98
N SER A 104 3.29 7.18 -10.53
CA SER A 104 2.10 8.03 -10.41
C SER A 104 2.40 9.34 -9.69
N TYR A 105 3.22 9.32 -8.63
CA TYR A 105 3.58 10.52 -7.86
C TYR A 105 4.48 11.48 -8.63
N THR A 106 5.24 11.00 -9.60
CA THR A 106 6.10 11.83 -10.46
C THR A 106 5.35 12.34 -11.67
N VAL A 107 4.61 11.48 -12.37
CA VAL A 107 3.87 11.83 -13.58
C VAL A 107 2.75 12.83 -13.27
N PHE A 108 2.08 12.64 -12.14
CA PHE A 108 0.94 13.45 -11.69
C PHE A 108 1.27 14.32 -10.47
N MET A 109 2.52 14.76 -10.31
CA MET A 109 2.97 15.58 -9.20
C MET A 109 2.15 16.89 -9.06
N GLU A 110 1.74 17.50 -10.17
CA GLU A 110 0.90 18.70 -10.17
C GLU A 110 -0.42 18.48 -9.41
N PHE A 111 -0.92 17.24 -9.38
CA PHE A 111 -2.13 16.86 -8.66
C PHE A 111 -1.82 16.36 -7.24
N PHE A 112 -0.82 15.48 -7.09
CA PHE A 112 -0.54 14.85 -5.80
C PHE A 112 0.08 15.82 -4.79
N ASP A 113 1.02 16.68 -5.19
CA ASP A 113 1.69 17.59 -4.25
C ASP A 113 0.70 18.50 -3.50
N PRO A 114 -0.19 19.26 -4.16
CA PRO A 114 -1.15 20.09 -3.45
C PRO A 114 -2.21 19.26 -2.68
N LEU A 115 -2.50 18.04 -3.13
CA LEU A 115 -3.43 17.16 -2.42
C LEU A 115 -2.81 16.65 -1.12
N ILE A 116 -1.55 16.23 -1.14
CA ILE A 116 -0.82 15.76 0.04
C ILE A 116 -0.63 16.94 1.03
N GLU A 117 -0.30 18.12 0.55
CA GLU A 117 -0.21 19.34 1.36
C GLU A 117 -1.55 19.68 2.02
N LEU A 118 -2.65 19.57 1.28
CA LEU A 118 -4.00 19.79 1.83
C LEU A 118 -4.34 18.78 2.93
N TYR A 119 -3.90 17.54 2.80
CA TYR A 119 -4.19 16.45 3.73
C TYR A 119 -3.23 16.46 4.93
N HIS A 120 -1.94 16.66 4.66
CA HIS A 120 -0.84 16.72 5.64
C HIS A 120 -0.29 18.14 5.72
N HIS A 121 -0.68 18.91 6.73
CA HIS A 121 -0.35 20.33 6.85
C HIS A 121 1.16 20.66 6.87
N ASP A 122 2.02 19.70 7.23
CA ASP A 122 3.47 19.85 7.30
C ASP A 122 4.22 19.27 6.07
N TYR A 123 3.50 18.88 5.02
CA TYR A 123 4.11 18.34 3.82
C TYR A 123 4.88 19.43 3.06
N GLN A 124 6.08 19.06 2.62
CA GLN A 124 6.91 19.85 1.71
C GLN A 124 7.44 18.92 0.61
N PRO A 125 7.16 19.18 -0.68
CA PRO A 125 7.53 18.31 -1.79
C PRO A 125 9.03 17.95 -1.86
N ASN A 126 9.89 18.86 -1.41
CA ASN A 126 11.34 18.68 -1.42
C ASN A 126 11.92 18.10 -0.11
N ARG A 127 11.07 17.82 0.88
CA ARG A 127 11.50 17.28 2.17
C ARG A 127 11.55 15.78 2.13
N MET A 128 12.76 15.24 2.31
CA MET A 128 12.92 13.78 2.44
C MET A 128 12.27 13.29 3.74
N HIS A 129 11.37 12.31 3.63
CA HIS A 129 10.80 11.64 4.78
C HIS A 129 11.89 10.83 5.50
N ARG A 130 12.04 11.06 6.80
CA ARG A 130 13.03 10.36 7.63
C ARG A 130 12.32 9.36 8.53
N SER A 131 12.57 8.07 8.29
CA SER A 131 12.15 7.01 9.21
C SER A 131 13.03 6.94 10.43
N ASN A 132 12.41 6.78 11.58
CA ASN A 132 13.11 6.50 12.81
C ASN A 132 12.59 5.21 13.46
N LEU A 133 13.26 4.12 13.17
CA LEU A 133 12.96 2.79 13.72
C LEU A 133 13.83 2.45 14.94
N ASN A 134 14.26 3.46 15.70
CA ASN A 134 14.93 3.24 16.97
C ASN A 134 13.90 3.32 18.12
N PRO A 135 13.55 2.19 18.75
CA PRO A 135 12.53 2.18 19.81
C PRO A 135 12.96 2.94 21.08
N GLU A 136 14.26 3.16 21.27
CA GLU A 136 14.79 3.91 22.44
C GLU A 136 14.46 5.41 22.36
N ASN A 137 14.10 5.91 21.19
CA ASN A 137 13.67 7.29 21.02
C ASN A 137 12.24 7.53 21.55
N LEU A 138 11.45 6.48 21.74
CA LEU A 138 10.15 6.56 22.39
C LEU A 138 10.34 6.62 23.92
N LYS A 139 10.08 7.79 24.48
CA LYS A 139 10.13 8.01 25.94
C LYS A 139 8.75 7.83 26.54
N GLY A 140 8.62 6.97 27.55
CA GLY A 140 7.35 6.66 28.21
C GLY A 140 6.52 5.60 27.48
N GLY A 141 5.21 5.52 27.80
CA GLY A 141 4.29 4.56 27.21
C GLY A 141 4.47 3.11 27.67
N THR A 142 5.08 2.88 28.83
CA THR A 142 5.28 1.55 29.41
C THR A 142 4.13 1.06 30.27
N ASN A 143 3.41 2.01 30.92
CA ASN A 143 2.38 1.68 31.90
C ASN A 143 1.20 2.66 31.74
N LEU A 144 0.53 2.60 30.61
CA LEU A 144 -0.75 3.31 30.45
C LEU A 144 -1.84 2.58 31.26
N ASP A 145 -2.77 3.33 31.80
CA ASP A 145 -3.83 2.79 32.65
C ASP A 145 -4.71 1.78 31.86
N GLU A 146 -4.68 0.52 32.28
CA GLU A 146 -5.42 -0.58 31.65
C GLU A 146 -6.95 -0.47 31.78
N LEU A 147 -7.45 0.38 32.65
CA LEU A 147 -8.87 0.70 32.72
C LEU A 147 -9.34 1.48 31.46
N TYR A 148 -8.44 2.21 30.82
CA TYR A 148 -8.72 3.01 29.63
C TYR A 148 -8.07 2.47 28.36
N VAL A 149 -6.90 1.82 28.48
CA VAL A 149 -6.15 1.29 27.34
C VAL A 149 -6.21 -0.24 27.33
N LEU A 150 -7.21 -0.74 26.63
CA LEU A 150 -7.44 -2.18 26.53
C LEU A 150 -6.43 -2.88 25.60
N THR A 151 -6.05 -2.21 24.52
CA THR A 151 -5.14 -2.77 23.49
C THR A 151 -4.28 -1.67 22.91
N CYS A 152 -3.02 -1.96 22.65
CA CYS A 152 -2.09 -1.11 21.93
C CYS A 152 -1.72 -1.75 20.59
N GLN A 153 -1.73 -0.94 19.52
CA GLN A 153 -1.39 -1.39 18.17
C GLN A 153 -0.52 -0.38 17.47
N VAL A 154 0.52 -0.86 16.75
CA VAL A 154 1.31 -0.09 15.80
C VAL A 154 1.28 -0.81 14.46
N SER A 155 0.91 -0.10 13.40
CA SER A 155 0.75 -0.69 12.07
C SER A 155 1.31 0.24 11.00
N THR A 156 1.81 -0.37 9.89
CA THR A 156 2.25 0.36 8.71
C THR A 156 1.99 -0.44 7.45
N GLY A 157 1.67 0.27 6.35
CA GLY A 157 1.70 -0.27 5.00
C GLY A 157 3.12 -0.25 4.43
N ARG A 158 3.45 -1.19 3.57
CA ARG A 158 4.66 -1.22 2.75
C ARG A 158 4.34 -1.79 1.39
N ASN A 159 4.87 -1.14 0.37
CA ASN A 159 4.80 -1.63 -0.99
C ASN A 159 6.20 -2.04 -1.46
N VAL A 160 6.25 -3.11 -2.23
CA VAL A 160 7.49 -3.63 -2.82
C VAL A 160 7.74 -2.85 -4.10
N ASP A 161 8.95 -2.36 -4.26
CA ASP A 161 9.35 -1.62 -5.45
C ASP A 161 9.24 -2.50 -6.70
N ASP A 162 9.07 -1.89 -7.87
CA ASP A 162 8.86 -2.55 -9.18
C ASP A 162 7.54 -3.33 -9.34
N PHE A 163 6.66 -3.33 -8.33
CA PHE A 163 5.30 -3.86 -8.46
C PHE A 163 4.29 -2.71 -8.51
N CYS A 164 3.27 -2.86 -9.36
CA CYS A 164 2.13 -1.94 -9.32
C CYS A 164 1.42 -2.05 -7.97
N PHE A 165 0.94 -0.92 -7.45
CA PHE A 165 0.17 -0.90 -6.21
C PHE A 165 -1.18 -1.62 -6.35
N PRO A 166 -1.81 -2.02 -5.24
CA PRO A 166 -3.04 -2.81 -5.26
C PRO A 166 -4.16 -2.29 -6.18
N PRO A 167 -4.35 -0.97 -6.39
CA PRO A 167 -5.34 -0.47 -7.34
C PRO A 167 -5.09 -0.89 -8.79
N HIS A 168 -3.83 -1.06 -9.18
CA HIS A 168 -3.42 -1.35 -10.55
C HIS A 168 -2.76 -2.73 -10.74
N CYS A 169 -2.29 -3.32 -9.66
CA CYS A 169 -1.58 -4.60 -9.65
C CYS A 169 -2.37 -5.70 -10.40
N SER A 170 -1.73 -6.33 -11.38
CA SER A 170 -2.30 -7.45 -12.11
C SER A 170 -2.42 -8.71 -11.23
N ARG A 171 -3.23 -9.68 -11.68
CA ARG A 171 -3.35 -10.97 -10.99
C ARG A 171 -2.01 -11.70 -10.91
N GLY A 172 -1.20 -11.61 -11.95
CA GLY A 172 0.12 -12.24 -12.00
C GLY A 172 1.09 -11.60 -11.03
N GLU A 173 1.19 -10.26 -11.00
CA GLU A 173 2.01 -9.53 -10.04
C GLU A 173 1.60 -9.85 -8.60
N ARG A 174 0.29 -9.87 -8.31
CA ARG A 174 -0.22 -10.19 -6.98
C ARG A 174 0.19 -11.60 -6.53
N ARG A 175 0.15 -12.59 -7.44
CA ARG A 175 0.60 -13.96 -7.17
C ARG A 175 2.12 -14.05 -6.99
N ALA A 176 2.88 -13.29 -7.76
CA ALA A 176 4.33 -13.22 -7.62
C ALA A 176 4.72 -12.59 -6.28
N LEU A 177 4.05 -11.50 -5.91
CA LEU A 177 4.26 -10.83 -4.63
C LEU A 177 3.90 -11.71 -3.43
N GLU A 178 2.78 -12.45 -3.49
CA GLU A 178 2.42 -13.41 -2.44
C GLU A 178 3.52 -14.43 -2.22
N LYS A 179 4.07 -15.02 -3.31
CA LYS A 179 5.17 -15.99 -3.21
C LYS A 179 6.42 -15.37 -2.58
N LEU A 180 6.77 -14.16 -3.00
CA LEU A 180 7.89 -13.39 -2.45
C LEU A 180 7.71 -13.15 -0.95
N ALA A 181 6.53 -12.66 -0.56
CA ALA A 181 6.19 -12.38 0.83
C ALA A 181 6.24 -13.65 1.69
N ILE A 182 5.66 -14.76 1.22
CA ILE A 182 5.69 -16.05 1.93
C ILE A 182 7.14 -16.53 2.13
N GLY A 183 7.99 -16.44 1.11
CA GLY A 183 9.41 -16.79 1.23
C GLY A 183 10.11 -15.99 2.33
N ALA A 184 9.95 -14.67 2.30
CA ALA A 184 10.55 -13.77 3.29
C ALA A 184 10.00 -13.99 4.71
N LEU A 185 8.69 -14.16 4.86
CA LEU A 185 8.05 -14.35 6.16
C LEU A 185 8.37 -15.70 6.79
N ASN A 186 8.45 -16.77 5.99
CA ASN A 186 8.83 -18.09 6.49
C ASN A 186 10.31 -18.19 6.91
N ALA A 187 11.15 -17.25 6.50
CA ALA A 187 12.55 -17.15 6.93
C ALA A 187 12.70 -16.40 8.29
N LEU A 188 11.61 -15.90 8.86
CA LEU A 188 11.65 -15.25 10.17
C LEU A 188 11.86 -16.28 11.28
N ASP A 189 12.67 -15.89 12.28
CA ASP A 189 13.07 -16.73 13.41
C ASP A 189 12.75 -16.12 14.77
N GLY A 190 12.99 -16.89 15.83
CA GLY A 190 12.81 -16.48 17.23
C GLY A 190 11.37 -16.06 17.52
N GLU A 191 11.18 -14.92 18.16
CA GLU A 191 9.85 -14.38 18.51
C GLU A 191 8.97 -14.06 17.30
N PHE A 192 9.58 -13.93 16.11
CA PHE A 192 8.89 -13.64 14.85
C PHE A 192 8.61 -14.90 14.01
N LYS A 193 8.95 -16.10 14.51
CA LYS A 193 8.57 -17.34 13.84
C LYS A 193 7.04 -17.46 13.80
N GLY A 194 6.52 -17.90 12.65
CA GLY A 194 5.06 -17.96 12.48
C GLY A 194 4.64 -18.72 11.24
N THR A 195 3.38 -18.56 10.87
CA THR A 195 2.75 -19.28 9.76
C THR A 195 1.93 -18.34 8.87
N TYR A 196 1.93 -18.63 7.56
CA TYR A 196 1.09 -17.96 6.58
C TYR A 196 -0.19 -18.75 6.35
N GLN A 197 -1.31 -18.04 6.31
CA GLN A 197 -2.62 -18.60 5.99
C GLN A 197 -3.22 -17.85 4.80
N SER A 198 -3.43 -18.56 3.70
CA SER A 198 -4.08 -18.01 2.51
C SER A 198 -5.57 -17.88 2.73
N LEU A 199 -6.16 -16.72 2.44
CA LEU A 199 -7.61 -16.53 2.55
C LEU A 199 -8.42 -17.46 1.65
N LYS A 200 -7.87 -17.88 0.53
CA LYS A 200 -8.51 -18.80 -0.41
C LYS A 200 -8.74 -20.19 0.19
N ASN A 201 -7.83 -20.63 1.04
CA ASN A 201 -7.82 -21.98 1.59
C ASN A 201 -8.20 -22.01 3.09
N LEU A 202 -8.64 -20.87 3.62
CA LEU A 202 -9.00 -20.75 5.03
C LEU A 202 -10.29 -21.52 5.30
N SER A 203 -10.25 -22.45 6.25
CA SER A 203 -11.47 -23.12 6.71
C SER A 203 -12.32 -22.18 7.56
N GLU A 204 -13.62 -22.47 7.66
CA GLU A 204 -14.53 -21.66 8.49
C GLU A 204 -14.09 -21.65 9.96
N GLU A 205 -13.59 -22.78 10.47
CA GLU A 205 -13.06 -22.88 11.83
C GLU A 205 -11.84 -22.01 12.06
N GLU A 206 -10.91 -21.98 11.09
CA GLU A 206 -9.73 -21.11 11.15
C GLU A 206 -10.12 -19.64 11.02
N HIS A 207 -11.09 -19.32 10.16
CA HIS A 207 -11.63 -17.97 10.02
C HIS A 207 -12.18 -17.47 11.36
N GLN A 208 -12.99 -18.27 12.03
CA GLN A 208 -13.54 -17.93 13.34
C GLN A 208 -12.45 -17.77 14.41
N ARG A 209 -11.44 -18.65 14.41
CA ARG A 209 -10.29 -18.56 15.33
C ARG A 209 -9.50 -17.27 15.14
N LEU A 210 -9.22 -16.89 13.89
CA LEU A 210 -8.48 -15.67 13.58
C LEU A 210 -9.30 -14.41 13.85
N SER A 211 -10.61 -14.47 13.64
CA SER A 211 -11.53 -13.38 13.98
C SER A 211 -11.63 -13.20 15.49
N ALA A 212 -11.78 -14.27 16.24
CA ALA A 212 -11.78 -14.23 17.71
C ALA A 212 -10.46 -13.72 18.29
N ALA A 213 -9.34 -13.96 17.60
CA ALA A 213 -8.02 -13.43 17.95
C ALA A 213 -7.81 -11.97 17.48
N GLY A 214 -8.80 -11.31 16.88
CA GLY A 214 -8.69 -9.94 16.37
C GLY A 214 -7.75 -9.78 15.15
N ILE A 215 -7.34 -10.89 14.53
CA ILE A 215 -6.46 -10.88 13.35
C ILE A 215 -7.25 -10.62 12.07
N LEU A 216 -8.43 -11.23 11.95
CA LEU A 216 -9.37 -10.97 10.86
C LEU A 216 -10.50 -10.06 11.36
N SER A 217 -10.90 -9.10 10.54
CA SER A 217 -12.11 -8.32 10.77
C SER A 217 -13.30 -8.98 10.08
N GLU A 218 -14.52 -8.77 10.59
CA GLU A 218 -15.75 -9.26 9.96
C GLU A 218 -15.89 -8.78 8.51
N ASN A 219 -15.52 -7.52 8.26
CA ASN A 219 -15.53 -6.91 6.93
C ASN A 219 -14.11 -6.87 6.36
N LEU A 220 -13.73 -7.89 5.60
CA LEU A 220 -12.41 -7.98 4.97
C LEU A 220 -12.24 -7.02 3.79
N ILE A 221 -13.32 -6.64 3.14
CA ILE A 221 -13.32 -5.77 1.95
C ILE A 221 -13.95 -4.43 2.33
N SER A 222 -13.15 -3.38 2.29
CA SER A 222 -13.63 -2.02 2.53
C SER A 222 -14.30 -1.45 1.27
N PRO A 223 -15.20 -0.46 1.42
CA PRO A 223 -15.74 0.27 0.28
C PRO A 223 -14.67 0.94 -0.60
N LEU A 224 -13.55 1.38 -0.01
CA LEU A 224 -12.42 1.90 -0.76
C LEU A 224 -11.79 0.82 -1.64
N MET A 225 -11.61 -0.40 -1.12
CA MET A 225 -11.05 -1.51 -1.91
C MET A 225 -11.91 -1.86 -3.10
N LEU A 226 -13.24 -1.72 -2.99
CA LEU A 226 -14.17 -1.94 -4.10
C LEU A 226 -14.03 -0.85 -5.16
N SER A 227 -14.16 0.42 -4.76
CA SER A 227 -14.14 1.55 -5.70
C SER A 227 -12.79 1.79 -6.37
N SER A 228 -11.69 1.44 -5.71
CA SER A 228 -10.32 1.57 -6.25
C SER A 228 -9.86 0.36 -7.07
N GLY A 229 -10.64 -0.71 -7.15
CA GLY A 229 -10.24 -1.95 -7.81
C GLY A 229 -9.27 -2.83 -7.01
N MET A 230 -8.88 -2.45 -5.78
CA MET A 230 -8.00 -3.27 -4.93
C MET A 230 -8.61 -4.63 -4.62
N ALA A 231 -9.96 -4.75 -4.58
CA ALA A 231 -10.66 -6.00 -4.31
C ALA A 231 -10.79 -6.94 -5.52
N ARG A 232 -10.18 -6.61 -6.67
CA ARG A 232 -10.21 -7.50 -7.85
C ARG A 232 -9.68 -8.88 -7.49
N ASP A 233 -10.35 -9.90 -8.04
CA ASP A 233 -10.01 -11.32 -7.84
C ASP A 233 -9.99 -11.78 -6.37
N TRP A 234 -10.67 -11.08 -5.47
CA TRP A 234 -10.73 -11.49 -4.06
C TRP A 234 -11.30 -12.91 -3.91
N PRO A 235 -10.71 -13.80 -3.08
CA PRO A 235 -9.55 -13.64 -2.19
C PRO A 235 -8.23 -14.17 -2.77
N ASP A 236 -8.09 -14.30 -4.09
CA ASP A 236 -6.90 -14.87 -4.75
C ASP A 236 -5.62 -14.10 -4.39
N SER A 237 -4.59 -14.85 -4.01
CA SER A 237 -3.26 -14.35 -3.63
C SER A 237 -3.27 -13.33 -2.48
N ARG A 238 -4.15 -13.56 -1.53
CA ARG A 238 -4.25 -12.79 -0.29
C ARG A 238 -4.21 -13.70 0.91
N GLY A 239 -3.59 -13.22 1.96
CA GLY A 239 -3.51 -13.99 3.19
C GLY A 239 -2.95 -13.18 4.35
N VAL A 240 -2.89 -13.81 5.47
CA VAL A 240 -2.36 -13.28 6.71
C VAL A 240 -1.28 -14.20 7.26
N TRP A 241 -0.15 -13.62 7.58
CA TRP A 241 0.89 -14.28 8.34
C TRP A 241 0.86 -13.74 9.78
N HIS A 242 1.03 -14.60 10.76
CA HIS A 242 1.17 -14.20 12.16
C HIS A 242 2.24 -15.05 12.84
N ASN A 243 2.92 -14.44 13.83
CA ASN A 243 3.84 -15.19 14.67
C ASN A 243 3.06 -16.12 15.63
N ASP A 244 3.78 -17.05 16.27
CA ASP A 244 3.18 -18.05 17.19
C ASP A 244 2.42 -17.40 18.35
N MET A 245 2.89 -16.24 18.81
CA MET A 245 2.26 -15.45 19.89
C MET A 245 1.08 -14.59 19.42
N LYS A 246 0.80 -14.53 18.10
CA LYS A 246 -0.26 -13.72 17.48
C LYS A 246 -0.20 -12.22 17.81
N ASN A 247 0.96 -11.72 18.15
CA ASN A 247 1.19 -10.31 18.49
C ASN A 247 2.03 -9.54 17.45
N PHE A 248 2.43 -10.23 16.37
CA PHE A 248 3.03 -9.66 15.18
C PHE A 248 2.38 -10.28 13.93
N ILE A 249 1.72 -9.44 13.14
CA ILE A 249 0.83 -9.86 12.06
C ILE A 249 1.26 -9.16 10.78
N VAL A 250 1.27 -9.87 9.66
CA VAL A 250 1.53 -9.32 8.34
C VAL A 250 0.43 -9.74 7.37
N TRP A 251 -0.38 -8.78 6.96
CA TRP A 251 -1.30 -8.97 5.84
C TRP A 251 -0.56 -8.86 4.52
N VAL A 252 -0.87 -9.74 3.59
CA VAL A 252 -0.32 -9.78 2.24
C VAL A 252 -1.42 -9.45 1.24
N ASN A 253 -1.17 -8.45 0.37
CA ASN A 253 -2.06 -8.02 -0.71
C ASN A 253 -3.47 -7.59 -0.24
N LYS A 254 -3.56 -6.79 0.81
CA LYS A 254 -4.83 -6.19 1.23
C LYS A 254 -4.98 -4.78 0.61
N GLU A 255 -4.80 -3.74 1.40
CA GLU A 255 -4.80 -2.32 0.95
C GLU A 255 -3.40 -1.89 0.46
N ASP A 256 -2.36 -2.52 1.03
CA ASP A 256 -0.96 -2.42 0.62
C ASP A 256 -0.44 -3.82 0.25
N HIS A 257 0.73 -3.90 -0.35
CA HIS A 257 1.39 -5.18 -0.58
C HIS A 257 1.63 -5.92 0.73
N LEU A 258 2.12 -5.22 1.75
CA LEU A 258 2.29 -5.72 3.10
C LEU A 258 1.72 -4.72 4.11
N ARG A 259 0.90 -5.19 5.03
CA ARG A 259 0.51 -4.42 6.20
C ARG A 259 1.04 -5.10 7.44
N ILE A 260 2.02 -4.47 8.05
CA ILE A 260 2.77 -5.02 9.19
C ILE A 260 2.20 -4.41 10.46
N THR A 261 1.79 -5.25 11.39
CA THR A 261 1.13 -4.84 12.63
C THR A 261 1.76 -5.54 13.83
N SER A 262 2.10 -4.77 14.86
CA SER A 262 2.39 -5.28 16.20
C SER A 262 1.25 -4.89 17.13
N ILE A 263 0.72 -5.84 17.88
CA ILE A 263 -0.45 -5.65 18.74
C ILE A 263 -0.24 -6.35 20.08
N GLN A 264 -0.82 -5.81 21.14
CA GLN A 264 -0.80 -6.40 22.46
C GLN A 264 -1.91 -5.82 23.33
N ASP A 265 -2.51 -6.65 24.15
CA ASP A 265 -3.44 -6.20 25.19
C ASP A 265 -2.69 -5.44 26.30
N GLY A 266 -3.39 -4.48 26.91
CA GLY A 266 -2.86 -3.60 27.94
C GLY A 266 -2.10 -2.37 27.44
N GLY A 267 -1.60 -1.56 28.36
CA GLY A 267 -1.10 -0.20 28.15
C GLY A 267 0.40 -0.08 27.82
N ASN A 268 1.09 -1.12 27.34
CA ASN A 268 2.54 -1.07 27.08
C ASN A 268 2.86 -0.75 25.61
N VAL A 269 2.66 0.50 25.21
CA VAL A 269 2.94 1.00 23.83
C VAL A 269 4.43 0.86 23.49
N LYS A 270 5.34 1.05 24.46
CA LYS A 270 6.79 0.94 24.21
C LYS A 270 7.18 -0.48 23.77
N GLN A 271 6.62 -1.50 24.39
CA GLN A 271 6.87 -2.90 24.02
C GLN A 271 6.33 -3.22 22.62
N VAL A 272 5.11 -2.76 22.33
CA VAL A 272 4.48 -2.92 21.01
C VAL A 272 5.31 -2.24 19.93
N PHE A 273 5.77 -1.00 20.16
CA PHE A 273 6.60 -0.26 19.23
C PHE A 273 7.99 -0.89 19.05
N THR A 274 8.59 -1.40 20.13
CA THR A 274 9.87 -2.12 20.05
C THR A 274 9.77 -3.37 19.18
N ARG A 275 8.75 -4.21 19.41
CA ARG A 275 8.46 -5.39 18.58
C ARG A 275 8.22 -5.00 17.13
N TYR A 276 7.43 -3.95 16.90
CA TYR A 276 7.17 -3.41 15.56
C TYR A 276 8.48 -3.03 14.85
N CYS A 277 9.36 -2.24 15.49
CA CYS A 277 10.61 -1.81 14.87
C CYS A 277 11.54 -2.98 14.54
N LEU A 278 11.66 -3.95 15.45
CA LEU A 278 12.50 -5.14 15.25
C LEU A 278 11.93 -6.04 14.16
N GLY A 279 10.63 -6.32 14.21
CA GLY A 279 9.94 -7.14 13.22
C GLY A 279 9.96 -6.53 11.83
N LEU A 280 9.67 -5.22 11.70
CA LEU A 280 9.77 -4.52 10.43
C LEU A 280 11.17 -4.62 9.82
N LYS A 281 12.23 -4.38 10.60
CA LYS A 281 13.62 -4.52 10.12
C LYS A 281 13.91 -5.93 9.63
N LYS A 282 13.46 -6.97 10.35
CA LYS A 282 13.62 -8.37 9.94
C LYS A 282 12.86 -8.67 8.62
N VAL A 283 11.59 -8.28 8.52
CA VAL A 283 10.78 -8.48 7.32
C VAL A 283 11.43 -7.82 6.10
N LEU A 284 11.83 -6.54 6.22
CA LEU A 284 12.50 -5.82 5.14
C LEU A 284 13.81 -6.50 4.72
N ARG A 285 14.61 -6.96 5.69
CA ARG A 285 15.84 -7.71 5.39
C ARG A 285 15.58 -9.01 4.64
N MET A 286 14.57 -9.78 5.04
CA MET A 286 14.23 -11.04 4.37
C MET A 286 13.68 -10.81 2.97
N LEU A 287 12.86 -9.78 2.75
CA LEU A 287 12.41 -9.38 1.41
C LEU A 287 13.59 -9.03 0.50
N LEU A 288 14.56 -8.26 0.99
CA LEU A 288 15.78 -7.92 0.23
C LEU A 288 16.60 -9.17 -0.12
N LEU A 289 16.67 -10.16 0.78
CA LEU A 289 17.35 -11.44 0.53
C LEU A 289 16.62 -12.28 -0.53
N GLU A 290 15.30 -12.34 -0.49
CA GLU A 290 14.49 -13.04 -1.50
C GLU A 290 14.58 -12.36 -2.88
N LEU A 291 14.69 -11.03 -2.93
CA LEU A 291 14.90 -10.28 -4.16
C LEU A 291 16.33 -10.40 -4.71
N LYS A 292 17.22 -11.13 -4.01
CA LYS A 292 18.66 -11.26 -4.32
C LYS A 292 19.37 -9.92 -4.55
N PHE A 293 19.78 -9.32 -3.42
CA PHE A 293 20.90 -8.35 -3.33
C PHE A 293 21.16 -7.49 -4.58
N GLY A 294 20.13 -6.85 -5.09
CA GLY A 294 20.32 -5.62 -5.81
C GLY A 294 20.46 -4.50 -4.78
N THR A 295 21.37 -3.58 -4.96
CA THR A 295 21.42 -2.34 -4.17
C THR A 295 20.18 -1.53 -4.52
N PHE A 296 19.08 -1.82 -3.82
CA PHE A 296 17.87 -1.03 -3.95
C PHE A 296 18.00 0.27 -3.17
N PRO A 297 17.60 1.39 -3.73
CA PRO A 297 17.21 2.51 -2.92
C PRO A 297 16.09 2.02 -2.00
N MET A 298 16.24 2.33 -0.72
CA MET A 298 15.32 1.93 0.34
C MET A 298 13.87 2.00 -0.12
N LEU A 299 13.10 0.96 0.20
CA LEU A 299 11.64 0.95 0.17
C LEU A 299 11.14 2.35 0.49
N THR A 300 10.67 3.04 -0.54
CA THR A 300 10.10 4.36 -0.38
C THR A 300 8.90 4.20 0.52
N GLU A 301 8.96 4.81 1.69
CA GLU A 301 7.85 4.90 2.63
C GLU A 301 6.74 5.74 2.00
N LEU A 302 5.95 5.14 1.15
CA LEU A 302 4.66 5.71 0.81
C LEU A 302 3.71 5.35 1.94
N VAL A 303 3.69 6.23 2.92
CA VAL A 303 2.77 6.15 4.05
C VAL A 303 1.38 6.44 3.51
N SER A 304 0.61 5.40 3.25
CA SER A 304 -0.84 5.51 3.36
C SER A 304 -1.16 5.63 4.85
N GLN A 305 -1.04 6.83 5.39
CA GLN A 305 -1.60 7.10 6.71
C GLN A 305 -3.13 7.17 6.57
N LYS A 306 -3.81 6.27 7.29
CA LYS A 306 -5.18 6.53 7.69
C LYS A 306 -5.23 7.59 8.76
#